data_ee2bf99cd0a3755d16c4e668e7457487
#
_entry.id   ee2bf99cd0a3755d16c4e668e7457487
#
_cell.length_a   1.000
_cell.length_b   1.000
_cell.length_c   1.000
_cell.angle_alpha   90.00
_cell.angle_beta   90.00
_cell.angle_gamma   90.00
#
_symmetry.space_group_name_H-M   'P 1'
#
loop_
_entity.id
_entity.type
_entity.pdbx_description
1 polymer ?
#
loop_
_entity_poly.entity_id
_entity_poly.type
_entity_poly.pdbx_seq_one_letter_code
_entity_poly.pdbx_strand_id
1 'polypeptide(L)'
;MILYFRKGTRTTELLLAKDTLRPGMLTKGYLFMVIESDARGHIGIMPSEREHFDFGWMANAAFWTKARQLSDRGWEADDYPEAVILLKYYEASDMAEKKKRALERKQAKGQALCQRAHKPRLCGVCGHLFQPNTAKQKYCSIGCQKRYWQEAHRREKKGKPE
;
A
#
# COMPACT_ATOMS: atom_id res chain seq x y z
N MET A 1 -7.27 -1.61 -17.75
CA MET A 1 -8.43 -0.74 -18.09
C MET A 1 -7.94 0.29 -19.09
N ILE A 2 -8.70 0.54 -20.13
CA ILE A 2 -8.34 1.50 -21.18
C ILE A 2 -9.58 2.35 -21.45
N LEU A 3 -9.40 3.65 -21.62
CA LEU A 3 -10.44 4.57 -22.10
C LEU A 3 -9.88 5.41 -23.23
N TYR A 4 -10.67 5.60 -24.27
CA TYR A 4 -10.36 6.44 -25.42
C TYR A 4 -11.18 7.71 -25.38
N PHE A 5 -10.51 8.83 -25.57
CA PHE A 5 -11.12 10.15 -25.65
C PHE A 5 -10.79 10.81 -26.99
N ARG A 6 -11.76 11.52 -27.55
CA ARG A 6 -11.62 12.23 -28.82
C ARG A 6 -11.99 13.72 -28.67
N LYS A 7 -11.24 14.56 -29.33
CA LYS A 7 -11.57 15.98 -29.48
C LYS A 7 -11.15 16.46 -30.87
N GLY A 8 -12.11 16.52 -31.80
CA GLY A 8 -11.82 16.75 -33.21
C GLY A 8 -10.96 15.62 -33.78
N THR A 9 -9.77 15.94 -34.31
CA THR A 9 -8.82 14.99 -34.88
C THR A 9 -7.82 14.42 -33.86
N ARG A 10 -7.84 14.91 -32.60
CA ARG A 10 -6.94 14.44 -31.54
C ARG A 10 -7.59 13.30 -30.77
N THR A 11 -6.78 12.33 -30.40
CA THR A 11 -7.21 11.24 -29.49
C THR A 11 -6.29 11.18 -28.28
N THR A 12 -6.85 10.77 -27.15
CA THR A 12 -6.11 10.53 -25.91
C THR A 12 -6.54 9.18 -25.36
N GLU A 13 -5.57 8.35 -25.06
CA GLU A 13 -5.79 7.03 -24.46
C GLU A 13 -5.34 7.07 -23.00
N LEU A 14 -6.24 6.73 -22.09
CA LEU A 14 -5.91 6.48 -20.69
C LEU A 14 -5.73 5.00 -20.47
N LEU A 15 -4.56 4.58 -20.02
CA LEU A 15 -4.23 3.20 -19.70
C LEU A 15 -3.97 3.04 -18.22
N LEU A 16 -4.69 2.08 -17.61
CA LEU A 16 -4.39 1.59 -16.26
C LEU A 16 -4.07 0.11 -16.34
N ALA A 17 -2.82 -0.25 -16.16
CA ALA A 17 -2.31 -1.60 -16.18
C ALA A 17 -1.75 -2.00 -14.81
N LYS A 18 -1.82 -3.30 -14.51
CA LYS A 18 -1.09 -3.87 -13.39
C LYS A 18 0.37 -4.03 -13.83
N ASP A 19 1.26 -3.27 -13.23
CA ASP A 19 2.68 -3.35 -13.51
C ASP A 19 3.24 -4.60 -12.84
N THR A 20 3.85 -5.46 -13.62
CA THR A 20 4.35 -6.74 -13.13
C THR A 20 5.73 -6.65 -12.51
N LEU A 21 6.53 -5.63 -12.87
CA LEU A 21 7.90 -5.48 -12.36
C LEU A 21 8.33 -4.00 -12.40
N ARG A 22 8.45 -3.36 -11.25
CA ARG A 22 9.29 -2.17 -11.12
C ARG A 22 10.76 -2.60 -11.08
N PRO A 23 11.65 -2.05 -11.92
CA PRO A 23 13.08 -2.26 -11.77
C PRO A 23 13.51 -1.88 -10.34
N GLY A 24 14.04 -2.84 -9.58
CA GLY A 24 14.52 -2.62 -8.21
C GLY A 24 13.49 -2.75 -7.08
N MET A 25 12.23 -3.08 -7.35
CA MET A 25 11.23 -3.35 -6.31
C MET A 25 10.69 -4.77 -6.38
N LEU A 26 10.54 -5.41 -5.21
CA LEU A 26 9.96 -6.75 -5.04
C LEU A 26 8.42 -6.77 -5.09
N THR A 27 7.76 -5.62 -5.13
CA THR A 27 6.30 -5.49 -5.06
C THR A 27 5.71 -5.11 -6.41
N LYS A 28 4.67 -5.83 -6.80
CA LYS A 28 3.86 -5.52 -7.99
C LYS A 28 3.07 -4.24 -7.75
N GLY A 29 3.24 -3.24 -8.62
CA GLY A 29 2.52 -1.97 -8.58
C GLY A 29 1.45 -1.85 -9.67
N TYR A 30 0.98 -0.63 -9.85
CA TYR A 30 0.04 -0.24 -10.90
C TYR A 30 0.64 0.89 -11.72
N LEU A 31 0.49 0.81 -13.03
CA LEU A 31 0.97 1.79 -13.98
C LEU A 31 -0.23 2.52 -14.58
N PHE A 32 -0.23 3.85 -14.44
CA PHE A 32 -1.14 4.73 -15.14
C PHE A 32 -0.37 5.49 -16.21
N MET A 33 -0.92 5.55 -17.42
CA MET A 33 -0.33 6.25 -18.55
C MET A 33 -1.39 7.04 -19.31
N VAL A 34 -0.98 8.19 -19.85
CA VAL A 34 -1.73 9.01 -20.80
C VAL A 34 -0.97 9.03 -22.10
N ILE A 35 -1.59 8.56 -23.18
CA ILE A 35 -0.99 8.52 -24.51
C ILE A 35 -1.82 9.46 -25.40
N GLU A 36 -1.18 10.50 -25.94
CA GLU A 36 -1.85 11.48 -26.78
C GLU A 36 -1.43 11.30 -28.24
N SER A 37 -2.36 11.44 -29.16
CA SER A 37 -2.07 11.61 -30.58
C SER A 37 -2.02 13.09 -30.96
N ASP A 38 -1.19 13.44 -31.92
CA ASP A 38 -1.20 14.77 -32.51
C ASP A 38 -2.42 14.95 -33.45
N ALA A 39 -2.57 16.16 -33.98
CA ALA A 39 -3.63 16.52 -34.94
C ALA A 39 -3.53 15.74 -36.28
N ARG A 40 -2.42 15.05 -36.54
CA ARG A 40 -2.19 14.21 -37.74
C ARG A 40 -2.41 12.72 -37.46
N GLY A 41 -2.82 12.37 -36.23
CA GLY A 41 -3.05 10.99 -35.81
C GLY A 41 -1.76 10.22 -35.48
N HIS A 42 -0.61 10.90 -35.39
CA HIS A 42 0.61 10.22 -34.92
C HIS A 42 0.51 10.00 -33.41
N ILE A 43 0.55 8.76 -33.01
CA ILE A 43 0.63 8.37 -31.60
C ILE A 43 2.05 8.68 -31.11
N GLY A 44 2.17 9.43 -30.04
CA GLY A 44 3.46 9.66 -29.40
C GLY A 44 4.08 8.31 -29.00
N ILE A 45 5.37 8.12 -29.32
CA ILE A 45 6.12 6.90 -28.95
C ILE A 45 6.24 6.79 -27.42
N MET A 46 6.19 7.92 -26.73
CA MET A 46 6.25 7.99 -25.27
C MET A 46 4.93 8.53 -24.72
N PRO A 47 4.43 7.98 -23.62
CA PRO A 47 3.25 8.53 -22.96
C PRO A 47 3.54 9.94 -22.47
N SER A 48 2.56 10.85 -22.63
CA SER A 48 2.65 12.23 -22.15
C SER A 48 2.70 12.30 -20.62
N GLU A 49 2.04 11.37 -19.96
CA GLU A 49 2.07 11.21 -18.51
C GLU A 49 2.25 9.73 -18.16
N ARG A 50 3.09 9.46 -17.16
CA ARG A 50 3.33 8.10 -16.65
C ARG A 50 3.51 8.15 -15.15
N GLU A 51 2.65 7.46 -14.41
CA GLU A 51 2.71 7.39 -12.96
C GLU A 51 2.63 5.95 -12.47
N HIS A 52 3.39 5.66 -11.41
CA HIS A 52 3.38 4.38 -10.74
C HIS A 52 2.75 4.50 -9.35
N PHE A 53 1.90 3.54 -9.01
CA PHE A 53 1.21 3.48 -7.73
C PHE A 53 1.45 2.13 -7.06
N ASP A 54 1.66 2.14 -5.75
CA ASP A 54 1.80 0.92 -4.96
C ASP A 54 0.45 0.23 -4.72
N PHE A 55 -0.63 1.03 -4.69
CA PHE A 55 -1.97 0.53 -4.41
C PHE A 55 -2.93 0.76 -5.58
N GLY A 56 -3.68 -0.29 -5.94
CA GLY A 56 -4.66 -0.23 -7.03
C GLY A 56 -5.77 0.80 -6.81
N TRP A 57 -6.13 1.11 -5.57
CA TRP A 57 -7.12 2.14 -5.29
C TRP A 57 -6.62 3.57 -5.60
N MET A 58 -5.31 3.84 -5.41
CA MET A 58 -4.70 5.12 -5.79
C MET A 58 -4.66 5.26 -7.30
N ALA A 59 -4.20 4.23 -7.99
CA ALA A 59 -4.14 4.19 -9.44
C ALA A 59 -5.53 4.34 -10.09
N ASN A 60 -6.54 3.68 -9.51
CA ASN A 60 -7.92 3.79 -9.97
C ASN A 60 -8.49 5.21 -9.74
N ALA A 61 -8.21 5.82 -8.59
CA ALA A 61 -8.60 7.20 -8.32
C ALA A 61 -7.95 8.18 -9.29
N ALA A 62 -6.64 8.06 -9.57
CA ALA A 62 -5.91 8.88 -10.54
C ALA A 62 -6.49 8.73 -11.94
N PHE A 63 -6.76 7.50 -12.39
CA PHE A 63 -7.35 7.19 -13.69
C PHE A 63 -8.70 7.90 -13.89
N TRP A 64 -9.63 7.74 -12.95
CA TRP A 64 -10.95 8.36 -13.07
C TRP A 64 -10.94 9.88 -12.88
N THR A 65 -10.01 10.39 -12.05
CA THR A 65 -9.77 11.83 -11.94
C THR A 65 -9.33 12.43 -13.29
N LYS A 66 -8.41 11.76 -13.99
CA LYS A 66 -7.97 12.20 -15.31
C LYS A 66 -9.07 12.08 -16.36
N ALA A 67 -9.83 10.98 -16.35
CA ALA A 67 -10.99 10.80 -17.23
C ALA A 67 -11.99 11.95 -17.06
N ARG A 68 -12.29 12.34 -15.81
CA ARG A 68 -13.16 13.47 -15.51
C ARG A 68 -12.59 14.79 -16.03
N GLN A 69 -11.29 15.04 -15.81
CA GLN A 69 -10.64 16.27 -16.30
C GLN A 69 -10.69 16.41 -17.83
N LEU A 70 -10.56 15.29 -18.56
CA LEU A 70 -10.70 15.29 -20.01
C LEU A 70 -12.13 15.62 -20.43
N SER A 71 -13.12 14.98 -19.80
CA SER A 71 -14.54 15.26 -20.04
C SER A 71 -14.87 16.74 -19.77
N ASP A 72 -14.42 17.31 -18.66
CA ASP A 72 -14.60 18.73 -18.32
C ASP A 72 -13.96 19.69 -19.34
N ARG A 73 -12.91 19.25 -20.02
CA ARG A 73 -12.26 20.01 -21.11
C ARG A 73 -12.92 19.80 -22.47
N GLY A 74 -14.07 19.12 -22.53
CA GLY A 74 -14.83 18.87 -23.73
C GLY A 74 -14.24 17.77 -24.62
N TRP A 75 -13.55 16.77 -24.02
CA TRP A 75 -13.20 15.53 -24.70
C TRP A 75 -14.37 14.54 -24.59
N GLU A 76 -14.72 13.90 -25.69
CA GLU A 76 -15.76 12.87 -25.74
C GLU A 76 -15.14 11.51 -25.56
N ALA A 77 -15.70 10.69 -24.66
CA ALA A 77 -15.26 9.30 -24.47
C ALA A 77 -15.98 8.41 -25.49
N ASP A 78 -15.21 7.68 -26.32
CA ASP A 78 -15.78 6.83 -27.37
C ASP A 78 -16.67 5.70 -26.82
N ASP A 79 -16.24 5.07 -25.71
CA ASP A 79 -16.91 3.86 -25.15
C ASP A 79 -17.63 4.11 -23.82
N TYR A 80 -17.59 5.35 -23.29
CA TYR A 80 -18.13 5.64 -21.96
C TYR A 80 -18.86 6.98 -21.93
N PRO A 81 -20.20 6.97 -21.80
CA PRO A 81 -20.97 8.19 -21.62
C PRO A 81 -20.47 9.01 -20.43
N GLU A 82 -20.53 10.34 -20.52
CA GLU A 82 -20.05 11.25 -19.46
C GLU A 82 -20.65 10.93 -18.08
N ALA A 83 -21.93 10.57 -18.03
CA ALA A 83 -22.58 10.17 -16.79
C ALA A 83 -21.94 8.95 -16.12
N VAL A 84 -21.48 7.98 -16.94
CA VAL A 84 -20.79 6.77 -16.42
C VAL A 84 -19.39 7.11 -15.93
N ILE A 85 -18.68 8.01 -16.61
CA ILE A 85 -17.37 8.53 -16.16
C ILE A 85 -17.54 9.20 -14.79
N LEU A 86 -18.56 10.05 -14.62
CA LEU A 86 -18.85 10.71 -13.36
C LEU A 86 -19.14 9.72 -12.23
N LEU A 87 -20.01 8.75 -12.47
CA LEU A 87 -20.33 7.72 -11.47
C LEU A 87 -19.08 6.95 -11.04
N LYS A 88 -18.27 6.51 -11.99
CA LYS A 88 -17.01 5.79 -11.71
C LYS A 88 -15.99 6.66 -10.99
N TYR A 89 -15.91 7.92 -11.35
CA TYR A 89 -15.08 8.88 -10.64
C TYR A 89 -15.48 8.99 -9.16
N TYR A 90 -16.77 9.18 -8.86
CA TYR A 90 -17.25 9.27 -7.48
C TYR A 90 -17.03 7.96 -6.71
N GLU A 91 -17.31 6.82 -7.30
CA GLU A 91 -17.04 5.51 -6.68
C GLU A 91 -15.55 5.32 -6.36
N ALA A 92 -14.67 5.65 -7.30
CA ALA A 92 -13.23 5.54 -7.11
C ALA A 92 -12.72 6.51 -6.03
N SER A 93 -13.21 7.75 -6.03
CA SER A 93 -12.85 8.78 -5.06
C SER A 93 -13.29 8.41 -3.65
N ASP A 94 -14.53 7.97 -3.47
CA ASP A 94 -15.07 7.51 -2.17
C ASP A 94 -14.30 6.30 -1.64
N MET A 95 -14.03 5.33 -2.52
CA MET A 95 -13.22 4.16 -2.16
C MET A 95 -11.78 4.51 -1.79
N ALA A 96 -11.18 5.47 -2.49
CA ALA A 96 -9.84 5.95 -2.21
C ALA A 96 -9.79 6.61 -0.82
N GLU A 97 -10.74 7.49 -0.52
CA GLU A 97 -10.81 8.17 0.77
C GLU A 97 -11.04 7.20 1.93
N LYS A 98 -11.96 6.26 1.80
CA LYS A 98 -12.21 5.22 2.81
C LYS A 98 -10.96 4.40 3.10
N LYS A 99 -10.22 3.98 2.05
CA LYS A 99 -8.99 3.20 2.20
C LYS A 99 -7.85 4.03 2.78
N LYS A 100 -7.71 5.30 2.38
CA LYS A 100 -6.74 6.23 2.96
C LYS A 100 -6.96 6.38 4.46
N ARG A 101 -8.19 6.67 4.89
CA ARG A 101 -8.55 6.77 6.32
C ARG A 101 -8.29 5.46 7.08
N ALA A 102 -8.53 4.29 6.46
CA ALA A 102 -8.23 3.01 7.07
C ALA A 102 -6.73 2.78 7.24
N LEU A 103 -5.91 3.17 6.26
CA LEU A 103 -4.45 3.10 6.33
C LEU A 103 -3.89 4.02 7.42
N GLU A 104 -4.34 5.26 7.47
CA GLU A 104 -3.95 6.24 8.50
C GLU A 104 -4.27 5.74 9.92
N ARG A 105 -5.46 5.14 10.11
CA ARG A 105 -5.83 4.51 11.39
C ARG A 105 -4.92 3.34 11.77
N LYS A 106 -4.50 2.51 10.79
CA LYS A 106 -3.55 1.41 11.04
C LYS A 106 -2.17 1.95 11.40
N GLN A 107 -1.68 2.98 10.71
CA GLN A 107 -0.41 3.62 11.01
C GLN A 107 -0.41 4.28 12.39
N ALA A 108 -1.47 5.03 12.73
CA ALA A 108 -1.62 5.65 14.05
C ALA A 108 -1.65 4.61 15.18
N LYS A 109 -2.36 3.47 14.96
CA LYS A 109 -2.35 2.36 15.94
C LYS A 109 -0.96 1.72 16.06
N GLY A 110 -0.24 1.53 14.96
CA GLY A 110 1.13 1.02 14.96
C GLY A 110 2.08 1.96 15.72
N GLN A 111 2.02 3.25 15.45
CA GLN A 111 2.82 4.26 16.16
C GLN A 111 2.49 4.31 17.67
N ALA A 112 1.21 4.24 18.02
CA ALA A 112 0.78 4.21 19.42
C ALA A 112 1.27 2.94 20.16
N LEU A 113 1.38 1.81 19.46
CA LEU A 113 1.96 0.58 20.01
C LEU A 113 3.48 0.70 20.20
N CYS A 114 4.20 1.33 19.25
CA CYS A 114 5.63 1.58 19.36
C CYS A 114 5.96 2.61 20.46
N GLN A 115 5.09 3.58 20.69
CA GLN A 115 5.28 4.62 21.72
C GLN A 115 4.95 4.16 23.14
N ARG A 116 4.31 3.01 23.32
CA ARG A 116 4.12 2.39 24.64
C ARG A 116 5.46 1.82 25.12
N ALA A 117 6.34 2.71 25.59
CA ALA A 117 7.53 2.30 26.29
C ALA A 117 7.11 1.47 27.51
N HIS A 118 7.31 0.16 27.44
CA HIS A 118 7.08 -0.70 28.60
C HIS A 118 8.06 -0.32 29.69
N LYS A 119 7.59 -0.26 30.95
CA LYS A 119 8.47 0.04 32.09
C LYS A 119 9.67 -0.90 32.11
N PRO A 120 10.90 -0.38 32.32
CA PRO A 120 12.08 -1.24 32.47
C PRO A 120 11.85 -2.29 33.55
N ARG A 121 12.35 -3.50 33.35
CA ARG A 121 12.24 -4.59 34.30
C ARG A 121 13.51 -5.42 34.38
N LEU A 122 13.69 -6.12 35.45
CA LEU A 122 14.83 -7.01 35.65
C LEU A 122 14.61 -8.34 34.89
N CYS A 123 15.65 -8.81 34.25
CA CYS A 123 15.64 -10.12 33.60
C CYS A 123 15.56 -11.24 34.65
N GLY A 124 14.60 -12.15 34.52
CA GLY A 124 14.40 -13.27 35.49
C GLY A 124 15.54 -14.29 35.52
N VAL A 125 16.56 -14.18 34.67
CA VAL A 125 17.71 -15.11 34.61
C VAL A 125 19.02 -14.43 35.02
N CYS A 126 19.34 -13.27 34.47
CA CYS A 126 20.62 -12.62 34.73
C CYS A 126 20.51 -11.35 35.60
N GLY A 127 19.30 -10.94 36.03
CA GLY A 127 19.08 -9.78 36.84
C GLY A 127 19.35 -8.44 36.15
N HIS A 128 19.74 -8.44 34.87
CA HIS A 128 20.02 -7.20 34.12
C HIS A 128 18.75 -6.41 33.87
N LEU A 129 18.80 -5.09 34.08
CA LEU A 129 17.70 -4.19 33.77
C LEU A 129 17.61 -4.02 32.25
N PHE A 130 16.43 -4.27 31.69
CA PHE A 130 16.21 -4.11 30.24
C PHE A 130 14.84 -3.49 29.93
N GLN A 131 14.74 -2.89 28.76
CA GLN A 131 13.49 -2.36 28.27
C GLN A 131 12.78 -3.41 27.40
N PRO A 132 11.61 -3.94 27.83
CA PRO A 132 10.93 -4.97 27.09
C PRO A 132 10.25 -4.40 25.82
N ASN A 133 10.35 -5.12 24.69
CA ASN A 133 9.64 -4.76 23.46
C ASN A 133 8.16 -5.11 23.51
N THR A 134 7.77 -6.03 24.40
CA THR A 134 6.37 -6.44 24.60
C THR A 134 6.05 -6.59 26.09
N ALA A 135 4.77 -6.41 26.44
CA ALA A 135 4.32 -6.56 27.83
C ALA A 135 4.63 -7.95 28.44
N LYS A 136 4.74 -8.98 27.59
CA LYS A 136 4.98 -10.36 28.03
C LYS A 136 6.46 -10.76 28.09
N GLN A 137 7.37 -9.91 27.61
CA GLN A 137 8.80 -10.22 27.58
C GLN A 137 9.39 -10.24 29.00
N LYS A 138 9.87 -11.40 29.46
CA LYS A 138 10.44 -11.63 30.79
C LYS A 138 11.96 -11.67 30.81
N TYR A 139 12.61 -11.79 29.64
CA TYR A 139 14.05 -12.00 29.49
C TYR A 139 14.67 -10.95 28.60
N CYS A 140 15.88 -10.49 28.95
CA CYS A 140 16.60 -9.45 28.19
C CYS A 140 17.08 -9.92 26.82
N SER A 141 17.26 -11.23 26.62
CA SER A 141 17.75 -11.82 25.37
C SER A 141 17.20 -13.24 25.17
N ILE A 142 17.30 -13.73 23.93
CA ILE A 142 16.98 -15.11 23.56
C ILE A 142 17.88 -16.09 24.33
N GLY A 143 19.14 -15.71 24.63
CA GLY A 143 20.06 -16.52 25.41
C GLY A 143 19.56 -16.74 26.85
N CYS A 144 19.05 -15.71 27.52
CA CYS A 144 18.44 -15.84 28.84
C CYS A 144 17.16 -16.67 28.80
N GLN A 145 16.34 -16.52 27.77
CA GLN A 145 15.15 -17.34 27.57
C GLN A 145 15.50 -18.85 27.45
N LYS A 146 16.51 -19.17 26.62
CA LYS A 146 16.97 -20.55 26.45
C LYS A 146 17.51 -21.13 27.74
N ARG A 147 18.31 -20.38 28.52
CA ARG A 147 18.82 -20.83 29.83
C ARG A 147 17.69 -21.18 30.81
N TYR A 148 16.68 -20.33 30.89
CA TYR A 148 15.50 -20.59 31.73
C TYR A 148 14.83 -21.92 31.35
N TRP A 149 14.58 -22.18 30.09
CA TRP A 149 13.97 -23.42 29.63
C TRP A 149 14.85 -24.64 29.89
N GLN A 150 16.15 -24.51 29.69
CA GLN A 150 17.10 -25.58 29.99
C GLN A 150 17.13 -25.92 31.48
N GLU A 151 17.11 -24.95 32.36
CA GLU A 151 17.05 -25.15 33.80
C GLU A 151 15.70 -25.73 34.24
N ALA A 152 14.59 -25.27 33.69
CA ALA A 152 13.27 -25.81 33.96
C ALA A 152 13.21 -27.31 33.63
N HIS A 153 13.66 -27.69 32.41
CA HIS A 153 13.71 -29.10 32.01
C HIS A 153 14.67 -29.96 32.86
N ARG A 154 15.78 -29.39 33.34
CA ARG A 154 16.68 -30.14 34.28
C ARG A 154 15.99 -30.40 35.62
N ARG A 155 15.20 -29.46 36.13
CA ARG A 155 14.45 -29.63 37.40
C ARG A 155 13.35 -30.66 37.24
N GLU A 156 12.63 -30.68 36.13
CA GLU A 156 11.60 -31.68 35.84
C GLU A 156 12.19 -33.10 35.77
N LYS A 157 13.38 -33.28 35.17
CA LYS A 157 14.06 -34.56 35.10
C LYS A 157 14.58 -35.06 36.47
N LYS A 158 14.96 -34.15 37.37
CA LYS A 158 15.43 -34.48 38.70
C LYS A 158 14.30 -34.73 39.71
N GLY A 159 13.09 -34.27 39.41
CA GLY A 159 11.93 -34.42 40.30
C GLY A 159 11.02 -35.59 40.01
N LYS A 160 11.38 -36.50 39.09
CA LYS A 160 10.68 -37.80 38.95
C LYS A 160 11.36 -38.82 39.88
N PRO A 161 10.73 -39.22 40.99
CA PRO A 161 11.17 -40.40 41.74
C PRO A 161 10.99 -41.61 40.83
N GLU A 162 11.99 -42.54 40.82
CA GLU A 162 11.87 -43.88 40.24
C GLU A 162 10.78 -44.65 40.96
#